data_ab75cd5bd942315f4fe4fbcce636c2ee
#
_entry.id   ab75cd5bd942315f4fe4fbcce636c2ee
#
_cell.length_a   1.000
_cell.length_b   1.000
_cell.length_c   1.000
_cell.angle_alpha   90.00
_cell.angle_beta   90.00
_cell.angle_gamma   90.00
#
_symmetry.space_group_name_H-M   'P 1'
#
loop_
_entity.id
_entity.type
_entity.pdbx_description
1 polymer ?
#
loop_
_entity_poly.entity_id
_entity_poly.type
_entity_poly.pdbx_seq_one_letter_code
_entity_poly.pdbx_strand_id
1 'polypeptide(L)'
;VDRGLHLNLTERLQEDEFSRPLSRLLLSCLTRQIDSSLITREVERQLDAFEGVFGKAPDFVDGHQHVHQFPVIRDCLIEVLRRRYPECLPWLRSTLPAALPTISTPYRLKASLIGYLGGSALKELGGQNGFRMNARLLGVYGFKGGAGEYCGLLDRWLAGACAGDLLMCHPAASVDGGVDFAGQRVAEYAVLSGAHFSQLLAQHAVEVQRLRHGHVELPQSGSS
;
A
#
# COMPACT_ATOMS: atom_id res chain seq x y z
N VAL A 1 12.33 -2.28 -11.70
CA VAL A 1 11.16 -2.49 -10.85
C VAL A 1 11.59 -2.29 -9.42
N ASP A 2 10.81 -1.53 -8.63
CA ASP A 2 11.06 -1.35 -7.21
C ASP A 2 10.64 -2.61 -6.45
N ARG A 3 11.38 -2.94 -5.39
CA ARG A 3 11.11 -4.05 -4.49
C ARG A 3 10.87 -3.52 -3.10
N GLY A 4 9.77 -3.86 -2.48
CA GLY A 4 9.39 -3.36 -1.17
C GLY A 4 9.07 -4.44 -0.16
N LEU A 5 9.12 -4.06 1.09
CA LEU A 5 8.66 -4.88 2.20
C LEU A 5 7.15 -4.72 2.37
N HIS A 6 6.41 -5.82 2.26
CA HIS A 6 4.99 -5.90 2.63
C HIS A 6 4.88 -6.36 4.08
N LEU A 7 4.95 -5.39 5.03
CA LEU A 7 4.93 -5.66 6.46
C LEU A 7 3.68 -6.46 6.86
N ASN A 8 3.87 -7.64 7.38
CA ASN A 8 2.79 -8.53 7.79
C ASN A 8 2.80 -8.74 9.31
N LEU A 9 1.66 -8.46 9.96
CA LEU A 9 1.44 -8.64 11.39
C LEU A 9 0.15 -9.41 11.70
N THR A 10 -0.51 -9.92 10.65
CA THR A 10 -1.84 -10.56 10.78
C THR A 10 -1.88 -12.02 10.35
N GLU A 11 -0.90 -12.45 9.55
CA GLU A 11 -0.78 -13.83 9.10
C GLU A 11 0.55 -14.41 9.57
N ARG A 12 0.53 -15.64 10.03
CA ARG A 12 1.73 -16.36 10.46
C ARG A 12 2.25 -17.17 9.28
N LEU A 13 3.48 -16.88 8.85
CA LEU A 13 4.19 -17.63 7.82
C LEU A 13 5.19 -18.63 8.44
N GLN A 14 5.71 -18.34 9.65
CA GLN A 14 6.61 -19.18 10.42
C GLN A 14 6.18 -19.23 11.89
N GLU A 15 6.63 -20.25 12.65
CA GLU A 15 6.18 -20.47 14.03
C GLU A 15 6.53 -19.33 14.99
N ASP A 16 7.69 -18.72 14.82
CA ASP A 16 8.22 -17.67 15.71
C ASP A 16 7.75 -16.24 15.35
N GLU A 17 6.91 -16.10 14.33
CA GLU A 17 6.44 -14.80 13.88
C GLU A 17 5.34 -14.24 14.76
N PHE A 18 5.44 -12.94 15.04
CA PHE A 18 4.33 -12.21 15.64
C PHE A 18 3.16 -12.12 14.65
N SER A 19 2.01 -12.62 15.05
CA SER A 19 0.78 -12.41 14.30
C SER A 19 -0.44 -12.29 15.21
N ARG A 20 -1.38 -11.42 14.83
CA ARG A 20 -2.69 -11.29 15.49
C ARG A 20 -3.78 -11.09 14.45
N PRO A 21 -4.98 -11.67 14.63
CA PRO A 21 -6.12 -11.34 13.77
C PRO A 21 -6.34 -9.84 13.68
N LEU A 22 -6.63 -9.32 12.47
CA LEU A 22 -6.70 -7.89 12.17
C LEU A 22 -7.52 -7.09 13.19
N SER A 23 -8.70 -7.59 13.57
CA SER A 23 -9.59 -6.91 14.53
C SER A 23 -8.96 -6.75 15.92
N ARG A 24 -8.26 -7.80 16.40
CA ARG A 24 -7.55 -7.75 17.68
C ARG A 24 -6.32 -6.87 17.62
N LEU A 25 -5.59 -6.90 16.51
CA LEU A 25 -4.44 -6.04 16.28
C LEU A 25 -4.86 -4.58 16.28
N LEU A 26 -5.90 -4.23 15.50
CA LEU A 26 -6.44 -2.88 15.43
C LEU A 26 -6.90 -2.37 16.79
N LEU A 27 -7.66 -3.18 17.53
CA LEU A 27 -8.12 -2.81 18.87
C LEU A 27 -6.94 -2.55 19.82
N SER A 28 -5.94 -3.43 19.83
CA SER A 28 -4.74 -3.27 20.67
C SER A 28 -3.94 -2.01 20.31
N CYS A 29 -3.90 -1.64 19.02
CA CYS A 29 -3.25 -0.42 18.56
C CYS A 29 -4.04 0.84 18.97
N LEU A 30 -5.36 0.84 18.79
CA LEU A 30 -6.22 1.98 19.14
C LEU A 30 -6.24 2.25 20.66
N THR A 31 -6.21 1.19 21.48
CA THR A 31 -6.13 1.30 22.94
C THR A 31 -4.70 1.46 23.45
N ARG A 32 -3.70 1.48 22.58
CA ARG A 32 -2.26 1.54 22.92
C ARG A 32 -1.80 0.44 23.89
N GLN A 33 -2.46 -0.72 23.86
CA GLN A 33 -2.13 -1.88 24.70
C GLN A 33 -1.17 -2.85 24.02
N ILE A 34 -0.77 -2.57 22.78
CA ILE A 34 0.25 -3.36 22.10
C ILE A 34 1.64 -2.94 22.56
N ASP A 35 2.49 -3.92 22.83
CA ASP A 35 3.88 -3.67 23.20
C ASP A 35 4.68 -3.16 21.98
N SER A 36 5.14 -1.91 22.07
CA SER A 36 5.93 -1.27 21.00
C SER A 36 7.26 -1.98 20.77
N SER A 37 7.88 -2.53 21.81
CA SER A 37 9.15 -3.25 21.69
C SER A 37 8.99 -4.55 20.88
N LEU A 38 7.84 -5.20 20.99
CA LEU A 38 7.50 -6.37 20.20
C LEU A 38 7.30 -5.99 18.72
N ILE A 39 6.60 -4.90 18.45
CA ILE A 39 6.41 -4.40 17.08
C ILE A 39 7.75 -3.99 16.47
N THR A 40 8.58 -3.27 17.21
CA THR A 40 9.92 -2.85 16.75
C THR A 40 10.75 -4.07 16.35
N ARG A 41 10.83 -5.10 17.20
CA ARG A 41 11.57 -6.33 16.89
C ARG A 41 11.03 -7.04 15.65
N GLU A 42 9.71 -7.08 15.49
CA GLU A 42 9.10 -7.74 14.34
C GLU A 42 9.35 -6.98 13.03
N VAL A 43 9.30 -5.64 13.06
CA VAL A 43 9.66 -4.80 11.91
C VAL A 43 11.13 -5.04 11.52
N GLU A 44 12.05 -5.04 12.49
CA GLU A 44 13.48 -5.32 12.26
C GLU A 44 13.69 -6.71 11.67
N ARG A 45 13.05 -7.73 12.24
CA ARG A 45 13.14 -9.11 11.75
C ARG A 45 12.69 -9.23 10.28
N GLN A 46 11.60 -8.57 9.90
CA GLN A 46 11.11 -8.61 8.51
C GLN A 46 12.04 -7.82 7.57
N LEU A 47 12.64 -6.73 8.02
CA LEU A 47 13.65 -6.01 7.26
C LEU A 47 14.93 -6.84 7.08
N ASP A 48 15.39 -7.54 8.13
CA ASP A 48 16.57 -8.45 8.06
C ASP A 48 16.31 -9.58 7.06
N ALA A 49 15.12 -10.18 7.09
CA ALA A 49 14.74 -11.21 6.14
C ALA A 49 14.70 -10.68 4.69
N PHE A 50 14.16 -9.47 4.49
CA PHE A 50 14.14 -8.82 3.18
C PHE A 50 15.55 -8.55 2.66
N GLU A 51 16.41 -7.97 3.47
CA GLU A 51 17.80 -7.68 3.09
C GLU A 51 18.61 -8.95 2.87
N GLY A 52 18.37 -10.00 3.68
CA GLY A 52 19.00 -11.31 3.49
C GLY A 52 18.70 -11.93 2.13
N VAL A 53 17.48 -11.70 1.59
CA VAL A 53 17.09 -12.21 0.27
C VAL A 53 17.57 -11.30 -0.87
N PHE A 54 17.46 -9.98 -0.72
CA PHE A 54 17.67 -9.03 -1.82
C PHE A 54 19.03 -8.32 -1.79
N GLY A 55 19.80 -8.45 -0.70
CA GLY A 55 21.11 -7.83 -0.54
C GLY A 55 21.08 -6.29 -0.47
N LYS A 56 19.91 -5.68 -0.26
CA LYS A 56 19.73 -4.22 -0.19
C LYS A 56 18.49 -3.84 0.61
N ALA A 57 18.45 -2.57 1.02
CA ALA A 57 17.27 -1.97 1.62
C ALA A 57 16.03 -2.06 0.70
N PRO A 58 14.81 -2.10 1.24
CA PRO A 58 13.59 -2.01 0.44
C PRO A 58 13.49 -0.63 -0.24
N ASP A 59 13.04 -0.61 -1.49
CA ASP A 59 12.74 0.64 -2.19
C ASP A 59 11.49 1.32 -1.59
N PHE A 60 10.56 0.52 -1.01
CA PHE A 60 9.38 1.00 -0.30
C PHE A 60 8.95 0.04 0.82
N VAL A 61 8.10 0.55 1.71
CA VAL A 61 7.41 -0.26 2.71
C VAL A 61 5.92 0.02 2.66
N ASP A 62 5.14 -1.04 2.65
CA ASP A 62 3.70 -1.01 2.86
C ASP A 62 3.28 -2.05 3.89
N GLY A 63 1.99 -2.32 4.07
CA GLY A 63 1.54 -3.30 5.05
C GLY A 63 0.38 -4.15 4.54
N HIS A 64 0.45 -5.43 4.83
CA HIS A 64 -0.66 -6.37 4.67
C HIS A 64 -1.88 -5.85 5.44
N GLN A 65 -3.05 -5.86 4.81
CA GLN A 65 -4.28 -5.29 5.39
C GLN A 65 -4.10 -3.86 5.94
N HIS A 66 -3.14 -3.11 5.39
CA HIS A 66 -2.81 -1.72 5.74
C HIS A 66 -2.33 -1.51 7.19
N VAL A 67 -1.80 -2.54 7.85
CA VAL A 67 -1.38 -2.49 9.27
C VAL A 67 -0.30 -1.44 9.57
N HIS A 68 0.54 -1.10 8.58
CA HIS A 68 1.63 -0.12 8.70
C HIS A 68 1.17 1.30 9.10
N GLN A 69 -0.13 1.61 8.98
CA GLN A 69 -0.70 2.91 9.33
C GLN A 69 -1.30 2.97 10.74
N PHE A 70 -1.48 1.82 11.42
CA PHE A 70 -2.12 1.80 12.73
C PHE A 70 -1.28 2.50 13.81
N PRO A 71 -1.92 3.12 14.82
CA PRO A 71 -1.21 3.68 15.97
C PRO A 71 -0.22 2.67 16.57
N VAL A 72 0.87 3.14 17.12
CA VAL A 72 2.01 2.37 17.62
C VAL A 72 2.80 1.69 16.50
N ILE A 73 2.16 0.98 15.55
CA ILE A 73 2.86 0.31 14.44
C ILE A 73 3.55 1.35 13.55
N ARG A 74 2.84 2.41 13.11
CA ARG A 74 3.43 3.47 12.28
C ARG A 74 4.57 4.20 13.01
N ASP A 75 4.42 4.40 14.32
CA ASP A 75 5.40 5.10 15.14
C ASP A 75 6.70 4.27 15.20
N CYS A 76 6.60 2.97 15.52
CA CYS A 76 7.72 2.03 15.51
C CYS A 76 8.35 1.88 14.12
N LEU A 77 7.53 1.75 13.09
CA LEU A 77 7.99 1.61 11.70
C LEU A 77 8.84 2.81 11.27
N ILE A 78 8.35 4.02 11.47
CA ILE A 78 9.06 5.25 11.11
C ILE A 78 10.37 5.36 11.89
N GLU A 79 10.37 5.07 13.18
CA GLU A 79 11.58 5.07 14.02
C GLU A 79 12.62 4.09 13.50
N VAL A 80 12.23 2.83 13.25
CA VAL A 80 13.13 1.79 12.75
C VAL A 80 13.72 2.18 11.40
N LEU A 81 12.88 2.61 10.45
CA LEU A 81 13.33 2.95 9.10
C LEU A 81 14.30 4.14 9.11
N ARG A 82 14.05 5.17 9.91
CA ARG A 82 14.95 6.32 10.04
C ARG A 82 16.30 5.95 10.65
N ARG A 83 16.29 5.09 11.66
CA ARG A 83 17.52 4.62 12.30
C ARG A 83 18.34 3.73 11.36
N ARG A 84 17.66 2.86 10.59
CA ARG A 84 18.30 1.86 9.73
C ARG A 84 18.77 2.44 8.39
N TYR A 85 18.05 3.40 7.82
CA TYR A 85 18.31 3.95 6.49
C TYR A 85 18.41 5.50 6.50
N PRO A 86 19.30 6.09 7.31
CA PRO A 86 19.37 7.55 7.47
C PRO A 86 19.68 8.29 6.16
N GLU A 87 20.45 7.67 5.27
CA GLU A 87 20.90 8.29 4.01
C GLU A 87 19.88 8.13 2.86
N CYS A 88 19.05 7.07 2.89
CA CYS A 88 18.11 6.78 1.80
C CYS A 88 16.86 6.08 2.33
N LEU A 89 15.90 6.87 2.75
CA LEU A 89 14.64 6.36 3.27
C LEU A 89 13.83 5.66 2.16
N PRO A 90 13.27 4.46 2.42
CA PRO A 90 12.27 3.87 1.53
C PRO A 90 11.03 4.75 1.49
N TRP A 91 10.29 4.78 0.37
CA TRP A 91 9.01 5.46 0.38
C TRP A 91 7.95 4.61 1.10
N LEU A 92 6.93 5.28 1.68
CA LEU A 92 5.83 4.63 2.38
C LEU A 92 4.53 4.74 1.59
N ARG A 93 3.74 3.66 1.58
CA ARG A 93 2.41 3.70 0.96
C ARG A 93 1.43 4.51 1.80
N SER A 94 0.94 5.62 1.25
CA SER A 94 -0.24 6.32 1.77
C SER A 94 -1.50 5.56 1.37
N THR A 95 -2.45 5.45 2.28
CA THR A 95 -3.76 4.83 2.03
C THR A 95 -4.88 5.84 1.87
N LEU A 96 -4.56 7.13 1.73
CA LEU A 96 -5.57 8.16 1.48
C LEU A 96 -6.30 7.87 0.17
N PRO A 97 -7.63 7.73 0.20
CA PRO A 97 -8.37 7.32 -0.98
C PRO A 97 -8.50 8.45 -2.00
N ALA A 98 -8.56 8.08 -3.27
CA ALA A 98 -9.10 8.96 -4.29
C ALA A 98 -10.63 8.96 -4.20
N ALA A 99 -11.22 10.15 -4.03
CA ALA A 99 -12.67 10.32 -4.01
C ALA A 99 -13.22 10.33 -5.44
N LEU A 100 -13.33 9.16 -6.08
CA LEU A 100 -13.81 9.02 -7.45
C LEU A 100 -15.32 8.76 -7.47
N PRO A 101 -16.15 9.69 -7.98
CA PRO A 101 -17.61 9.51 -8.05
C PRO A 101 -18.05 8.32 -8.89
N THR A 102 -17.24 7.94 -9.88
CA THR A 102 -17.47 6.80 -10.80
C THR A 102 -17.31 5.44 -10.13
N ILE A 103 -16.69 5.37 -8.96
CA ILE A 103 -16.56 4.15 -8.16
C ILE A 103 -17.80 3.98 -7.28
N SER A 104 -18.30 2.75 -7.18
CA SER A 104 -19.50 2.44 -6.40
C SER A 104 -19.37 2.86 -4.93
N THR A 105 -20.47 3.31 -4.33
CA THR A 105 -20.51 3.79 -2.95
C THR A 105 -19.91 2.81 -1.93
N PRO A 106 -20.19 1.48 -1.98
CA PRO A 106 -19.57 0.54 -1.03
C PRO A 106 -18.05 0.52 -1.10
N TYR A 107 -17.47 0.59 -2.30
CA TYR A 107 -16.02 0.60 -2.46
C TYR A 107 -15.39 1.93 -2.01
N ARG A 108 -16.07 3.05 -2.25
CA ARG A 108 -15.66 4.35 -1.73
C ARG A 108 -15.68 4.39 -0.20
N LEU A 109 -16.74 3.87 0.42
CA LEU A 109 -16.84 3.77 1.89
C LEU A 109 -15.73 2.87 2.47
N LYS A 110 -15.47 1.72 1.82
CA LYS A 110 -14.35 0.85 2.22
C LYS A 110 -13.00 1.59 2.15
N ALA A 111 -12.74 2.29 1.05
CA ALA A 111 -11.51 3.05 0.87
C ALA A 111 -11.39 4.20 1.89
N SER A 112 -12.48 4.92 2.16
CA SER A 112 -12.53 5.97 3.19
C SER A 112 -12.29 5.43 4.59
N LEU A 113 -12.88 4.28 4.93
CA LEU A 113 -12.64 3.61 6.21
C LEU A 113 -11.16 3.23 6.38
N ILE A 114 -10.54 2.66 5.34
CA ILE A 114 -9.11 2.34 5.35
C ILE A 114 -8.28 3.60 5.62
N GLY A 115 -8.53 4.69 4.89
CA GLY A 115 -7.84 5.97 5.11
C GLY A 115 -8.05 6.55 6.50
N TYR A 116 -9.27 6.45 7.03
CA TYR A 116 -9.63 6.92 8.37
C TYR A 116 -8.90 6.17 9.49
N LEU A 117 -8.65 4.87 9.33
CA LEU A 117 -7.98 4.01 10.33
C LEU A 117 -6.47 4.30 10.50
N GLY A 118 -6.01 5.47 10.10
CA GLY A 118 -4.64 5.94 10.37
C GLY A 118 -3.89 6.50 9.15
N GLY A 119 -4.49 6.48 7.96
CA GLY A 119 -3.84 6.95 6.73
C GLY A 119 -3.40 8.41 6.78
N SER A 120 -4.26 9.31 7.28
CA SER A 120 -3.93 10.74 7.46
C SER A 120 -2.80 10.94 8.47
N ALA A 121 -2.84 10.23 9.60
CA ALA A 121 -1.83 10.33 10.62
C ALA A 121 -0.47 9.74 10.15
N LEU A 122 -0.48 8.66 9.36
CA LEU A 122 0.73 8.14 8.74
C LEU A 122 1.30 9.14 7.73
N LYS A 123 0.45 9.75 6.91
CA LYS A 123 0.90 10.75 5.91
C LYS A 123 1.54 11.97 6.57
N GLU A 124 0.92 12.49 7.62
CA GLU A 124 1.46 13.59 8.39
C GLU A 124 2.80 13.24 9.06
N LEU A 125 2.82 12.15 9.83
CA LEU A 125 4.02 11.71 10.54
C LEU A 125 5.16 11.34 9.57
N GLY A 126 4.84 10.65 8.47
CA GLY A 126 5.80 10.32 7.43
C GLY A 126 6.38 11.56 6.78
N GLY A 127 5.55 12.54 6.42
CA GLY A 127 5.99 13.82 5.86
C GLY A 127 6.90 14.60 6.79
N GLN A 128 6.55 14.72 8.08
CA GLN A 128 7.38 15.36 9.12
C GLN A 128 8.74 14.66 9.29
N ASN A 129 8.84 13.39 8.96
CA ASN A 129 10.06 12.58 9.06
C ASN A 129 10.78 12.37 7.73
N GLY A 130 10.43 13.12 6.67
CA GLY A 130 11.12 13.10 5.38
C GLY A 130 10.77 11.93 4.46
N PHE A 131 9.76 11.12 4.82
CA PHE A 131 9.31 10.01 3.97
C PHE A 131 8.52 10.52 2.76
N ARG A 132 8.80 9.95 1.62
CA ARG A 132 7.95 10.11 0.43
C ARG A 132 6.79 9.15 0.49
N MET A 133 5.69 9.58 -0.07
CA MET A 133 4.47 8.80 -0.11
C MET A 133 3.70 9.12 -1.40
N ASN A 134 2.95 8.14 -1.89
CA ASN A 134 2.01 8.38 -2.97
C ASN A 134 0.94 9.41 -2.56
N ALA A 135 0.38 10.09 -3.54
CA ALA A 135 -0.64 11.11 -3.32
C ALA A 135 -1.94 10.49 -2.79
N ARG A 136 -2.53 9.56 -3.56
CA ARG A 136 -3.79 8.87 -3.25
C ARG A 136 -3.67 7.38 -3.56
N LEU A 137 -4.51 6.55 -2.95
CA LEU A 137 -4.62 5.12 -3.21
C LEU A 137 -5.85 4.82 -4.07
N LEU A 138 -5.62 4.15 -5.19
CA LEU A 138 -6.60 3.52 -6.06
C LEU A 138 -6.59 2.00 -5.85
N GLY A 139 -7.55 1.28 -6.43
CA GLY A 139 -7.54 -0.19 -6.42
C GLY A 139 -8.25 -0.83 -5.24
N VAL A 140 -9.00 -0.06 -4.42
CA VAL A 140 -9.79 -0.63 -3.31
C VAL A 140 -11.14 -1.10 -3.81
N TYR A 141 -11.39 -2.42 -3.71
CA TYR A 141 -12.66 -3.04 -4.10
C TYR A 141 -12.97 -4.31 -3.29
N GLY A 142 -13.96 -5.10 -3.71
CA GLY A 142 -14.46 -6.27 -2.97
C GLY A 142 -13.78 -7.60 -3.27
N PHE A 143 -12.76 -7.65 -4.12
CA PHE A 143 -12.08 -8.89 -4.58
C PHE A 143 -13.04 -9.94 -5.14
N LYS A 144 -13.95 -9.53 -6.00
CA LYS A 144 -14.94 -10.38 -6.67
C LYS A 144 -15.33 -9.81 -8.03
N GLY A 145 -16.05 -10.58 -8.83
CA GLY A 145 -16.61 -10.16 -10.11
C GLY A 145 -15.79 -10.57 -11.34
N GLY A 146 -14.66 -11.24 -11.12
CA GLY A 146 -13.82 -11.75 -12.22
C GLY A 146 -13.16 -10.66 -13.06
N ALA A 147 -12.64 -11.07 -14.21
CA ALA A 147 -11.87 -10.20 -15.11
C ALA A 147 -12.70 -9.03 -15.68
N GLY A 148 -13.96 -9.27 -16.01
CA GLY A 148 -14.84 -8.23 -16.61
C GLY A 148 -15.14 -7.08 -15.65
N GLU A 149 -15.49 -7.39 -14.38
CA GLU A 149 -15.69 -6.33 -13.37
C GLU A 149 -14.39 -5.61 -13.05
N TYR A 150 -13.30 -6.34 -12.93
CA TYR A 150 -11.99 -5.72 -12.66
C TYR A 150 -11.55 -4.78 -13.78
N CYS A 151 -11.75 -5.18 -15.03
CA CYS A 151 -11.49 -4.33 -16.19
C CYS A 151 -12.30 -3.03 -16.14
N GLY A 152 -13.61 -3.10 -15.83
CA GLY A 152 -14.45 -1.92 -15.67
C GLY A 152 -14.07 -1.06 -14.46
N LEU A 153 -13.50 -1.63 -13.41
CA LEU A 153 -12.94 -0.86 -12.28
C LEU A 153 -11.64 -0.15 -12.68
N LEU A 154 -10.75 -0.83 -13.41
CA LEU A 154 -9.53 -0.23 -13.94
C LEU A 154 -9.82 0.99 -14.80
N ASP A 155 -10.76 0.86 -15.75
CA ASP A 155 -11.18 1.98 -16.60
C ASP A 155 -11.61 3.20 -15.77
N ARG A 156 -12.44 2.99 -14.74
CA ARG A 156 -12.91 4.06 -13.85
C ARG A 156 -11.80 4.65 -12.96
N TRP A 157 -10.87 3.82 -12.47
CA TRP A 157 -9.72 4.32 -11.69
C TRP A 157 -8.78 5.13 -12.56
N LEU A 158 -8.45 4.65 -13.76
CA LEU A 158 -7.55 5.33 -14.68
C LEU A 158 -8.16 6.64 -15.19
N ALA A 159 -9.46 6.68 -15.47
CA ALA A 159 -10.16 7.92 -15.84
C ALA A 159 -10.09 9.02 -14.79
N GLY A 160 -9.93 8.68 -13.53
CA GLY A 160 -9.79 9.64 -12.43
C GLY A 160 -8.40 9.72 -11.82
N ALA A 161 -7.42 9.07 -12.43
CA ALA A 161 -6.05 9.05 -11.92
C ALA A 161 -5.37 10.42 -12.09
N CYS A 162 -4.54 10.76 -11.11
CA CYS A 162 -3.70 11.95 -11.13
C CYS A 162 -2.23 11.57 -10.89
N ALA A 163 -1.33 12.49 -11.21
CA ALA A 163 0.09 12.29 -10.96
C ALA A 163 0.37 11.98 -9.49
N GLY A 164 1.18 10.95 -9.25
CA GLY A 164 1.52 10.50 -7.91
C GLY A 164 0.51 9.55 -7.26
N ASP A 165 -0.59 9.17 -7.91
CA ASP A 165 -1.50 8.13 -7.43
C ASP A 165 -0.82 6.76 -7.49
N LEU A 166 -1.22 5.88 -6.58
CA LEU A 166 -0.79 4.48 -6.55
C LEU A 166 -2.00 3.58 -6.77
N LEU A 167 -1.94 2.74 -7.80
CA LEU A 167 -2.92 1.69 -8.05
C LEU A 167 -2.48 0.40 -7.35
N MET A 168 -3.23 -0.01 -6.34
CA MET A 168 -3.02 -1.28 -5.65
C MET A 168 -3.67 -2.42 -6.41
N CYS A 169 -2.91 -3.49 -6.65
CA CYS A 169 -3.39 -4.73 -7.27
C CYS A 169 -2.72 -5.94 -6.62
N HIS A 170 -3.31 -7.13 -6.79
CA HIS A 170 -2.84 -8.38 -6.18
C HIS A 170 -2.80 -9.52 -7.21
N PRO A 171 -2.16 -9.34 -8.37
CA PRO A 171 -2.17 -10.35 -9.43
C PRO A 171 -1.44 -11.63 -8.99
N ALA A 172 -1.97 -12.78 -9.41
CA ALA A 172 -1.31 -14.08 -9.28
C ALA A 172 -1.47 -14.88 -10.58
N ALA A 173 -0.40 -15.52 -11.05
CA ALA A 173 -0.42 -16.28 -12.31
C ALA A 173 -1.21 -17.59 -12.18
N SER A 174 -1.31 -18.16 -10.98
CA SER A 174 -2.03 -19.40 -10.70
C SER A 174 -2.78 -19.34 -9.38
N VAL A 175 -3.73 -20.25 -9.21
CA VAL A 175 -4.42 -20.49 -7.93
C VAL A 175 -3.60 -21.50 -7.13
N ASP A 176 -2.80 -21.01 -6.19
CA ASP A 176 -2.17 -21.87 -5.21
C ASP A 176 -3.10 -22.05 -4.00
N GLY A 177 -3.23 -23.30 -3.53
CA GLY A 177 -4.27 -23.74 -2.63
C GLY A 177 -4.40 -22.90 -1.35
N GLY A 178 -5.61 -22.50 -1.03
CA GLY A 178 -6.01 -21.97 0.28
C GLY A 178 -5.83 -20.47 0.50
N VAL A 179 -5.43 -19.69 -0.50
CA VAL A 179 -5.36 -18.22 -0.39
C VAL A 179 -6.73 -17.62 -0.67
N ASP A 180 -7.20 -16.78 0.24
CA ASP A 180 -8.42 -16.00 0.04
C ASP A 180 -8.35 -15.20 -1.28
N PHE A 181 -9.48 -15.19 -1.98
CA PHE A 181 -9.63 -14.47 -3.26
C PHE A 181 -8.72 -14.96 -4.41
N ALA A 182 -8.20 -16.19 -4.35
CA ALA A 182 -7.26 -16.74 -5.34
C ALA A 182 -7.76 -16.59 -6.79
N GLY A 183 -9.02 -16.91 -7.07
CA GLY A 183 -9.62 -16.75 -8.40
C GLY A 183 -9.65 -15.30 -8.89
N GLN A 184 -9.90 -14.33 -7.99
CA GLN A 184 -9.89 -12.92 -8.35
C GLN A 184 -8.47 -12.41 -8.64
N ARG A 185 -7.46 -12.90 -7.94
CA ARG A 185 -6.04 -12.56 -8.18
C ARG A 185 -5.59 -13.03 -9.57
N VAL A 186 -6.04 -14.21 -10.00
CA VAL A 186 -5.81 -14.70 -11.37
C VAL A 186 -6.53 -13.83 -12.40
N ALA A 187 -7.75 -13.38 -12.10
CA ALA A 187 -8.47 -12.44 -12.97
C ALA A 187 -7.73 -11.10 -13.08
N GLU A 188 -7.19 -10.56 -11.98
CA GLU A 188 -6.34 -9.36 -12.02
C GLU A 188 -5.10 -9.58 -12.92
N TYR A 189 -4.41 -10.71 -12.75
CA TYR A 189 -3.24 -11.04 -13.57
C TYR A 189 -3.58 -11.09 -15.06
N ALA A 190 -4.67 -11.77 -15.44
CA ALA A 190 -5.10 -11.88 -16.81
C ALA A 190 -5.41 -10.51 -17.45
N VAL A 191 -6.03 -9.59 -16.70
CA VAL A 191 -6.33 -8.24 -17.19
C VAL A 191 -5.07 -7.38 -17.28
N LEU A 192 -4.23 -7.38 -16.24
CA LEU A 192 -3.04 -6.52 -16.18
C LEU A 192 -1.94 -6.97 -17.16
N SER A 193 -1.85 -8.27 -17.47
CA SER A 193 -0.90 -8.80 -18.48
C SER A 193 -1.44 -8.74 -19.90
N GLY A 194 -2.72 -8.45 -20.09
CA GLY A 194 -3.35 -8.40 -21.41
C GLY A 194 -3.15 -7.05 -22.13
N ALA A 195 -3.27 -7.08 -23.46
CA ALA A 195 -3.17 -5.88 -24.31
C ALA A 195 -4.16 -4.78 -23.94
N HIS A 196 -5.33 -5.16 -23.39
CA HIS A 196 -6.38 -4.21 -23.00
C HIS A 196 -5.92 -3.23 -21.90
N PHE A 197 -5.08 -3.66 -20.97
CA PHE A 197 -4.53 -2.74 -19.94
C PHE A 197 -3.70 -1.63 -20.58
N SER A 198 -2.84 -1.96 -21.55
CA SER A 198 -2.07 -0.94 -22.29
C SER A 198 -2.96 0.01 -23.08
N GLN A 199 -4.07 -0.49 -23.62
CA GLN A 199 -5.07 0.35 -24.30
C GLN A 199 -5.75 1.31 -23.33
N LEU A 200 -6.14 0.86 -22.14
CA LEU A 200 -6.72 1.72 -21.10
C LEU A 200 -5.73 2.80 -20.62
N LEU A 201 -4.47 2.47 -20.43
CA LEU A 201 -3.45 3.45 -20.08
C LEU A 201 -3.33 4.55 -21.16
N ALA A 202 -3.29 4.16 -22.44
CA ALA A 202 -3.25 5.11 -23.56
C ALA A 202 -4.53 5.94 -23.66
N GLN A 203 -5.70 5.32 -23.52
CA GLN A 203 -7.01 5.99 -23.56
C GLN A 203 -7.13 7.11 -22.53
N HIS A 204 -6.61 6.88 -21.32
CA HIS A 204 -6.68 7.85 -20.22
C HIS A 204 -5.41 8.71 -20.08
N ALA A 205 -4.47 8.60 -21.02
CA ALA A 205 -3.18 9.31 -20.99
C ALA A 205 -2.41 9.09 -19.67
N VAL A 206 -2.48 7.87 -19.11
CA VAL A 206 -1.80 7.48 -17.87
C VAL A 206 -0.49 6.80 -18.20
N GLU A 207 0.58 7.24 -17.56
CA GLU A 207 1.90 6.61 -17.61
C GLU A 207 2.24 5.99 -16.25
N VAL A 208 2.68 4.72 -16.27
CA VAL A 208 3.15 4.02 -15.07
C VAL A 208 4.62 4.36 -14.84
N GLN A 209 4.91 5.03 -13.75
CA GLN A 209 6.26 5.46 -13.39
C GLN A 209 6.66 4.94 -12.01
N ARG A 210 7.98 4.88 -11.77
CA ARG A 210 8.50 4.69 -10.41
C ARG A 210 8.28 5.95 -9.59
N LEU A 211 8.00 5.78 -8.29
CA LEU A 211 8.02 6.90 -7.34
C LEU A 211 9.48 7.32 -7.09
N ARG A 212 10.06 8.08 -8.04
CA ARG A 212 11.48 8.46 -8.02
C ARG A 212 11.78 9.47 -6.91
N HIS A 213 13.06 9.55 -6.53
CA HIS A 213 13.68 10.62 -5.76
C HIS A 213 13.75 11.91 -6.63
N GLY A 214 12.67 12.63 -6.78
CA GLY A 214 12.59 13.92 -7.48
C GLY A 214 11.82 14.92 -6.64
N HIS A 215 12.27 16.16 -6.59
CA HIS A 215 11.52 17.23 -5.98
C HIS A 215 10.12 17.29 -6.61
N VAL A 216 9.08 17.17 -5.80
CA VAL A 216 7.78 17.69 -6.19
C VAL A 216 7.95 19.21 -6.18
N GLU A 217 8.20 19.81 -7.32
CA GLU A 217 8.02 21.26 -7.47
C GLU A 217 6.55 21.51 -7.20
N LEU A 218 6.27 22.09 -6.04
CA LEU A 218 4.96 22.68 -5.79
C LEU A 218 4.76 23.78 -6.87
N PRO A 219 3.60 23.83 -7.52
CA PRO A 219 3.33 24.93 -8.44
C PRO A 219 3.52 26.24 -7.68
N GLN A 220 4.45 27.07 -8.16
CA GLN A 220 4.66 28.40 -7.61
C GLN A 220 3.32 29.13 -7.73
N SER A 221 2.76 29.52 -6.60
CA SER A 221 1.62 30.43 -6.55
C SER A 221 2.06 31.71 -7.28
N GLY A 222 1.57 31.89 -8.50
CA GLY A 222 1.79 33.10 -9.27
C GLY A 222 1.33 34.31 -8.48
N SER A 223 2.27 35.12 -8.08
CA SER A 223 2.04 36.47 -7.62
C SER A 223 1.62 37.32 -8.83
N SER A 224 0.39 37.76 -8.80
CA SER A 224 -0.08 38.92 -9.59
C SER A 224 -0.86 39.82 -8.67
#